data_81d92b3e36f6bea38d9bb8a7ddd42c5a
#
_entry.id   81d92b3e36f6bea38d9bb8a7ddd42c5a
#
_cell.length_a   1.000
_cell.length_b   1.000
_cell.length_c   1.000
_cell.angle_alpha   90.00
_cell.angle_beta   90.00
_cell.angle_gamma   90.00
#
_symmetry.space_group_name_H-M   'P 1'
#
loop_
_entity.id
_entity.type
_entity.pdbx_description
1 polymer ?
#
loop_
_entity_poly.entity_id
_entity_poly.type
_entity_poly.pdbx_seq_one_letter_code
_entity_poly.pdbx_strand_id
1 'polypeptide(L)'
;MRSNALLIQGRNLLLAATCAVGCASSAADTDVDEGAFSSNEAVLLEFEFDGEVVSDSPWKPIDDQLLYTVGQLNGERSVGRLDTVKLTNVEQSATQNGETRIRYHAVLQVAWGNPRTIPASYTFVLPRSVGYAAQRSFTEQHKHECVDWGAHDVDEGSMWYYYRPLNDGCALADAEVVKSVATVRRSSEQTTDKYPEYQKIWEDGRLEVIAIFGKYKDGATSNDAGISAYNEFADMLRTEFARAKGTVTTTPASIPRAPGIGAPDITYEAALGDGKVIKVTALLVDNIGAAPESFDRRYEVLSPTADLIAYNGHAGLGQNVRALAQKGRWKTGQYQVFFMNGCDTFAYVDGTLAGTRAALNPDDPTGTKYMEFVTNAMPSFFTSMPEASRAIVKGFLSYEQPMTYEQIFKGIDRAEVVLVTGEEDNVYRPGMPLGNR
;
A
#
# COMPACT_ATOMS: atom_id res chain seq x y z
N MET A 1 32.92 -60.35 26.34
CA MET A 1 32.77 -61.37 25.27
C MET A 1 32.39 -60.62 24.00
N ARG A 2 33.35 -60.62 23.08
CA ARG A 2 33.31 -60.71 21.61
C ARG A 2 32.22 -59.89 20.92
N SER A 3 32.57 -58.75 20.29
CA SER A 3 33.22 -58.65 18.98
C SER A 3 32.23 -58.92 17.81
N ASN A 4 31.93 -57.91 17.01
CA ASN A 4 32.39 -57.89 15.63
C ASN A 4 32.01 -56.58 14.93
N ALA A 5 33.02 -55.90 14.42
CA ALA A 5 32.94 -54.83 13.46
C ALA A 5 32.69 -55.41 12.07
N LEU A 6 31.95 -54.69 11.24
CA LEU A 6 32.02 -54.89 9.77
C LEU A 6 32.11 -53.52 9.09
N LEU A 7 33.31 -53.26 8.60
CA LEU A 7 33.62 -52.23 7.61
C LEU A 7 33.02 -52.66 6.25
N ILE A 8 32.30 -51.76 5.57
CA ILE A 8 32.17 -51.86 4.12
C ILE A 8 32.59 -50.52 3.53
N GLN A 9 33.73 -50.56 2.86
CA GLN A 9 34.20 -49.57 1.91
C GLN A 9 33.34 -49.63 0.64
N GLY A 10 32.90 -48.51 0.12
CA GLY A 10 32.23 -48.43 -1.17
C GLY A 10 32.46 -47.06 -1.83
N ARG A 11 33.53 -47.02 -2.58
CA ARG A 11 33.89 -46.32 -3.82
C ARG A 11 33.12 -45.04 -4.14
N ASN A 12 33.91 -43.94 -4.17
CA ASN A 12 33.68 -42.69 -4.89
C ASN A 12 33.36 -42.92 -6.36
N LEU A 13 32.27 -42.39 -6.84
CA LEU A 13 32.08 -42.04 -8.25
C LEU A 13 31.80 -40.54 -8.31
N LEU A 14 32.83 -39.80 -8.74
CA LEU A 14 32.65 -38.43 -9.24
C LEU A 14 31.84 -38.53 -10.53
N LEU A 15 30.62 -37.98 -10.52
CA LEU A 15 29.95 -37.52 -11.73
C LEU A 15 30.00 -36.00 -11.72
N ALA A 16 30.88 -35.45 -12.54
CA ALA A 16 30.85 -34.08 -12.94
C ALA A 16 29.65 -33.90 -13.88
N ALA A 17 28.55 -33.32 -13.35
CA ALA A 17 27.46 -32.83 -14.17
C ALA A 17 27.65 -31.31 -14.31
N THR A 18 28.20 -30.91 -15.43
CA THR A 18 28.14 -29.55 -15.94
C THR A 18 26.70 -29.25 -16.29
N CYS A 19 25.94 -28.63 -15.36
CA CYS A 19 24.71 -27.95 -15.69
C CYS A 19 25.03 -26.48 -15.90
N ALA A 20 25.29 -26.13 -17.15
CA ALA A 20 25.05 -24.81 -17.64
C ALA A 20 23.53 -24.62 -17.68
N VAL A 21 22.97 -24.08 -16.64
CA VAL A 21 21.58 -23.54 -16.66
C VAL A 21 21.69 -22.05 -16.68
N GLY A 22 21.75 -21.51 -17.86
CA GLY A 22 21.28 -20.18 -18.14
C GLY A 22 19.75 -20.17 -17.93
N CYS A 23 19.30 -19.90 -16.73
CA CYS A 23 17.96 -19.34 -16.50
C CYS A 23 18.14 -17.85 -16.29
N ALA A 24 18.34 -17.14 -17.39
CA ALA A 24 17.79 -15.83 -17.52
C ALA A 24 16.27 -16.02 -17.58
N SER A 25 15.60 -16.05 -16.43
CA SER A 25 14.20 -15.61 -16.39
C SER A 25 14.28 -14.10 -16.62
N SER A 26 14.21 -13.69 -17.87
CA SER A 26 13.59 -12.41 -18.18
C SER A 26 12.18 -12.52 -17.57
N ALA A 27 11.98 -12.00 -16.36
CA ALA A 27 10.72 -11.39 -16.07
C ALA A 27 10.50 -10.48 -17.29
N ALA A 28 9.50 -10.78 -18.10
CA ALA A 28 8.98 -9.82 -19.05
C ALA A 28 8.69 -8.61 -18.16
N ASP A 29 9.43 -7.52 -18.37
CA ASP A 29 8.96 -6.19 -18.09
C ASP A 29 7.68 -6.06 -18.91
N THR A 30 6.58 -6.54 -18.37
CA THR A 30 5.30 -5.95 -18.66
C THR A 30 5.48 -4.56 -18.07
N ASP A 31 5.72 -3.57 -18.92
CA ASP A 31 5.38 -2.18 -18.66
C ASP A 31 3.90 -2.24 -18.23
N VAL A 32 3.67 -2.45 -16.95
CA VAL A 32 2.39 -2.18 -16.33
C VAL A 32 2.36 -0.67 -16.37
N ASP A 33 1.66 -0.15 -17.37
CA ASP A 33 1.34 1.27 -17.46
C ASP A 33 0.42 1.53 -16.26
N GLU A 34 1.06 1.80 -15.13
CA GLU A 34 0.35 2.06 -13.88
C GLU A 34 -0.12 3.49 -13.89
N GLY A 35 -1.04 3.68 -14.80
CA GLY A 35 -1.93 4.76 -15.04
C GLY A 35 -2.13 5.82 -14.01
N ALA A 36 -2.82 6.76 -14.39
CA ALA A 36 -3.54 7.87 -13.79
C ALA A 36 -3.55 7.94 -12.25
N PHE A 37 -3.53 9.15 -11.81
CA PHE A 37 -3.46 9.56 -10.43
C PHE A 37 -4.40 10.73 -10.21
N SER A 38 -5.36 10.62 -9.29
CA SER A 38 -6.22 11.72 -8.86
C SER A 38 -6.10 11.99 -7.37
N SER A 39 -5.99 13.25 -6.98
CA SER A 39 -5.94 13.70 -5.59
C SER A 39 -6.38 15.15 -5.46
N ASN A 40 -6.92 15.53 -4.29
CA ASN A 40 -7.14 16.94 -3.91
C ASN A 40 -5.88 17.64 -3.41
N GLU A 41 -5.00 16.88 -2.77
CA GLU A 41 -3.93 17.41 -1.93
C GLU A 41 -2.54 17.19 -2.54
N ALA A 42 -2.44 16.38 -3.61
CA ALA A 42 -1.18 16.08 -4.27
C ALA A 42 -1.26 16.25 -5.79
N VAL A 43 -0.09 16.38 -6.40
CA VAL A 43 0.12 16.23 -7.85
C VAL A 43 1.15 15.15 -8.09
N LEU A 44 0.99 14.40 -9.18
CA LEU A 44 1.96 13.40 -9.58
C LEU A 44 3.13 14.07 -10.31
N LEU A 45 4.32 13.87 -9.77
CA LEU A 45 5.58 14.36 -10.33
C LEU A 45 6.50 13.19 -10.66
N GLU A 46 7.40 13.40 -11.60
CA GLU A 46 8.51 12.51 -11.90
C GLU A 46 9.82 13.18 -11.47
N PHE A 47 10.60 12.45 -10.68
CA PHE A 47 11.92 12.84 -10.19
C PHE A 47 12.96 11.99 -10.93
N GLU A 48 13.72 12.59 -11.81
CA GLU A 48 14.75 11.94 -12.63
C GLU A 48 16.13 12.30 -12.11
N PHE A 49 16.92 11.29 -11.70
CA PHE A 49 18.23 11.50 -11.08
C PHE A 49 19.18 10.32 -11.27
N ASP A 50 20.49 10.63 -11.15
CA ASP A 50 21.53 9.62 -11.07
C ASP A 50 21.84 9.31 -9.59
N GLY A 51 22.02 8.03 -9.29
CA GLY A 51 22.36 7.53 -7.97
C GLY A 51 23.63 6.68 -7.96
N GLU A 52 24.23 6.57 -6.79
CA GLU A 52 25.35 5.65 -6.52
C GLU A 52 25.17 5.00 -5.16
N VAL A 53 25.32 3.68 -5.09
CA VAL A 53 25.27 2.94 -3.84
C VAL A 53 26.42 1.97 -3.75
N VAL A 54 26.89 1.70 -2.52
CA VAL A 54 27.90 0.69 -2.21
C VAL A 54 27.27 -0.36 -1.30
N SER A 55 27.51 -1.64 -1.58
CA SER A 55 27.01 -2.71 -0.74
C SER A 55 27.95 -3.91 -0.75
N ASP A 56 28.03 -4.59 0.38
CA ASP A 56 28.61 -5.92 0.56
C ASP A 56 27.60 -7.03 0.29
N SER A 57 26.32 -6.69 0.13
CA SER A 57 25.21 -7.60 -0.15
C SER A 57 24.84 -7.59 -1.64
N PRO A 58 24.63 -8.75 -2.27
CA PRO A 58 24.12 -8.81 -3.63
C PRO A 58 22.61 -8.55 -3.75
N TRP A 59 21.89 -8.44 -2.63
CA TRP A 59 20.43 -8.34 -2.60
C TRP A 59 19.99 -6.87 -2.61
N LYS A 60 19.38 -6.47 -3.72
CA LYS A 60 18.60 -5.24 -3.92
C LYS A 60 19.18 -3.94 -3.30
N PRO A 61 20.49 -3.63 -3.43
CA PRO A 61 21.05 -2.47 -2.76
C PRO A 61 20.50 -1.14 -3.26
N ILE A 62 20.03 -1.05 -4.51
CA ILE A 62 19.35 0.15 -5.03
C ILE A 62 18.00 0.31 -4.31
N ASP A 63 17.21 -0.76 -4.19
CA ASP A 63 15.91 -0.71 -3.51
C ASP A 63 16.10 -0.26 -2.05
N ASP A 64 17.10 -0.83 -1.34
CA ASP A 64 17.42 -0.45 0.05
C ASP A 64 17.82 1.02 0.19
N GLN A 65 18.55 1.57 -0.77
CA GLN A 65 18.89 2.99 -0.79
C GLN A 65 17.65 3.85 -1.08
N LEU A 66 16.84 3.45 -2.04
CA LEU A 66 15.63 4.20 -2.44
C LEU A 66 14.56 4.24 -1.34
N LEU A 67 14.55 3.29 -0.40
CA LEU A 67 13.69 3.39 0.79
C LEU A 67 13.88 4.72 1.54
N TYR A 68 15.10 5.26 1.61
CA TYR A 68 15.38 6.53 2.28
C TYR A 68 14.73 7.75 1.60
N THR A 69 14.30 7.61 0.33
CA THR A 69 13.53 8.66 -0.34
C THR A 69 12.15 8.84 0.30
N VAL A 70 11.55 7.78 0.85
CA VAL A 70 10.25 7.84 1.55
C VAL A 70 10.33 8.80 2.72
N GLY A 71 11.26 8.56 3.63
CA GLY A 71 11.42 9.41 4.80
C GLY A 71 11.78 10.85 4.42
N GLN A 72 12.71 11.06 3.51
CA GLN A 72 13.10 12.41 3.09
C GLN A 72 11.93 13.17 2.45
N LEU A 73 11.15 12.53 1.56
CA LEU A 73 9.99 13.15 0.90
C LEU A 73 8.83 13.40 1.86
N ASN A 74 8.68 12.61 2.91
CA ASN A 74 7.68 12.85 3.96
C ASN A 74 7.90 14.21 4.65
N GLY A 75 9.14 14.66 4.79
CA GLY A 75 9.46 16.02 5.25
C GLY A 75 8.82 17.11 4.38
N GLU A 76 8.54 16.82 3.12
CA GLU A 76 7.90 17.69 2.13
C GLU A 76 6.41 17.34 1.91
N ARG A 77 5.78 16.62 2.83
CA ARG A 77 4.39 16.14 2.68
C ARG A 77 4.18 15.26 1.45
N SER A 78 5.16 14.50 1.05
CA SER A 78 5.22 13.79 -0.22
C SER A 78 5.74 12.38 -0.03
N VAL A 79 5.49 11.48 -0.98
CA VAL A 79 6.06 10.14 -0.98
C VAL A 79 6.31 9.64 -2.39
N GLY A 80 7.39 8.88 -2.57
CA GLY A 80 7.72 8.21 -3.83
C GLY A 80 7.12 6.82 -3.91
N ARG A 81 6.73 6.41 -5.10
CA ARG A 81 6.25 5.06 -5.41
C ARG A 81 7.44 4.18 -5.77
N LEU A 82 7.76 3.21 -4.91
CA LEU A 82 9.01 2.44 -5.03
C LEU A 82 8.91 1.27 -6.02
N ASP A 83 7.73 0.71 -6.23
CA ASP A 83 7.51 -0.44 -7.11
C ASP A 83 7.52 -0.10 -8.60
N THR A 84 7.31 1.17 -8.96
CA THR A 84 7.32 1.67 -10.34
C THR A 84 8.58 2.45 -10.73
N VAL A 85 9.61 2.42 -9.89
CA VAL A 85 10.87 3.09 -10.20
C VAL A 85 11.47 2.51 -11.47
N LYS A 86 11.65 3.35 -12.48
CA LYS A 86 12.32 2.97 -13.73
C LYS A 86 13.82 3.13 -13.55
N LEU A 87 14.55 2.01 -13.58
CA LEU A 87 16.01 2.00 -13.46
C LEU A 87 16.64 1.77 -14.84
N THR A 88 17.59 2.60 -15.20
CA THR A 88 18.40 2.48 -16.42
C THR A 88 19.86 2.74 -16.12
N ASN A 89 20.76 2.43 -17.06
CA ASN A 89 22.20 2.67 -16.93
C ASN A 89 22.80 2.10 -15.64
N VAL A 90 22.37 0.89 -15.25
CA VAL A 90 22.87 0.22 -14.05
C VAL A 90 24.26 -0.35 -14.33
N GLU A 91 25.30 0.23 -13.71
CA GLU A 91 26.69 -0.15 -13.85
C GLU A 91 27.26 -0.62 -12.52
N GLN A 92 27.97 -1.74 -12.52
CA GLN A 92 28.59 -2.32 -11.33
C GLN A 92 30.11 -2.31 -11.45
N SER A 93 30.80 -2.00 -10.36
CA SER A 93 32.26 -2.05 -10.25
C SER A 93 32.68 -2.49 -8.83
N ALA A 94 33.79 -3.22 -8.73
CA ALA A 94 34.36 -3.57 -7.43
C ALA A 94 35.04 -2.35 -6.80
N THR A 95 34.89 -2.19 -5.47
CA THR A 95 35.65 -1.24 -4.67
C THR A 95 36.97 -1.86 -4.20
N GLN A 96 37.87 -1.05 -3.69
CA GLN A 96 39.15 -1.53 -3.13
C GLN A 96 38.96 -2.43 -1.89
N ASN A 97 37.81 -2.30 -1.20
CA ASN A 97 37.49 -3.05 0.01
C ASN A 97 36.71 -4.35 -0.29
N GLY A 98 36.51 -4.70 -1.57
CA GLY A 98 35.77 -5.90 -1.96
C GLY A 98 34.26 -5.75 -1.98
N GLU A 99 33.71 -4.56 -1.71
CA GLU A 99 32.30 -4.24 -1.87
C GLU A 99 31.98 -3.96 -3.35
N THR A 100 30.70 -3.96 -3.70
CA THR A 100 30.22 -3.58 -5.03
C THR A 100 29.71 -2.14 -5.00
N ARG A 101 30.21 -1.31 -5.91
CA ARG A 101 29.66 0.01 -6.21
C ARG A 101 28.74 -0.11 -7.39
N ILE A 102 27.54 0.42 -7.25
CA ILE A 102 26.50 0.42 -8.30
C ILE A 102 26.13 1.87 -8.59
N ARG A 103 26.21 2.25 -9.86
CA ARG A 103 25.66 3.51 -10.37
C ARG A 103 24.39 3.18 -11.14
N TYR A 104 23.41 4.05 -11.04
CA TYR A 104 22.14 3.87 -11.72
C TYR A 104 21.53 5.22 -12.06
N HIS A 105 20.65 5.21 -13.06
CA HIS A 105 19.75 6.30 -13.38
C HIS A 105 18.34 5.87 -12.99
N ALA A 106 17.60 6.73 -12.26
CA ALA A 106 16.27 6.44 -11.74
C ALA A 106 15.26 7.50 -12.16
N VAL A 107 14.05 7.05 -12.48
CA VAL A 107 12.86 7.90 -12.56
C VAL A 107 11.88 7.41 -11.51
N LEU A 108 11.63 8.25 -10.50
CA LEU A 108 10.74 7.97 -9.37
C LEU A 108 9.47 8.79 -9.50
N GLN A 109 8.31 8.13 -9.52
CA GLN A 109 7.02 8.80 -9.40
C GLN A 109 6.80 9.24 -7.95
N VAL A 110 6.36 10.50 -7.77
CA VAL A 110 6.18 11.11 -6.45
C VAL A 110 4.80 11.75 -6.36
N ALA A 111 4.01 11.35 -5.37
CA ALA A 111 2.84 12.08 -4.92
C ALA A 111 3.31 13.30 -4.13
N TRP A 112 3.30 14.46 -4.76
CA TRP A 112 3.79 15.71 -4.18
C TRP A 112 2.66 16.48 -3.49
N GLY A 113 2.66 16.50 -2.17
CA GLY A 113 1.58 17.05 -1.33
C GLY A 113 1.56 18.57 -1.19
N ASN A 114 2.37 19.29 -1.96
CA ASN A 114 2.37 20.75 -2.04
C ASN A 114 2.10 21.24 -3.47
N PRO A 115 0.90 21.02 -4.03
CA PRO A 115 0.61 21.24 -5.45
C PRO A 115 0.79 22.69 -5.93
N ARG A 116 0.84 23.65 -4.98
CA ARG A 116 1.08 25.07 -5.27
C ARG A 116 2.55 25.45 -5.39
N THR A 117 3.45 24.60 -4.90
CA THR A 117 4.90 24.87 -4.85
C THR A 117 5.63 23.65 -5.39
N ILE A 118 5.70 23.55 -6.71
CA ILE A 118 6.40 22.47 -7.39
C ILE A 118 7.85 22.90 -7.60
N PRO A 119 8.85 22.16 -7.08
CA PRO A 119 10.25 22.47 -7.31
C PRO A 119 10.64 22.15 -8.76
N ALA A 120 11.56 22.90 -9.34
CA ALA A 120 12.15 22.55 -10.63
C ALA A 120 13.23 21.46 -10.49
N SER A 121 13.83 21.35 -9.30
CA SER A 121 14.80 20.31 -8.94
C SER A 121 14.69 19.99 -7.46
N TYR A 122 15.12 18.78 -7.10
CA TYR A 122 15.13 18.30 -5.71
C TYR A 122 16.44 17.56 -5.43
N THR A 123 17.01 17.75 -4.26
CA THR A 123 18.24 17.05 -3.89
C THR A 123 17.92 15.93 -2.90
N PHE A 124 18.07 14.70 -3.34
CA PHE A 124 18.09 13.56 -2.43
C PHE A 124 19.46 13.47 -1.75
N VAL A 125 19.43 13.24 -0.44
CA VAL A 125 20.62 12.96 0.37
C VAL A 125 20.49 11.52 0.86
N LEU A 126 21.09 10.58 0.17
CA LEU A 126 20.87 9.15 0.38
C LEU A 126 22.11 8.50 1.02
N PRO A 127 21.96 7.52 1.92
CA PRO A 127 23.09 6.77 2.44
C PRO A 127 23.91 6.16 1.29
N ARG A 128 25.23 6.32 1.37
CA ARG A 128 26.14 5.78 0.36
C ARG A 128 26.26 4.27 0.43
N SER A 129 26.20 3.72 1.65
CA SER A 129 26.34 2.28 1.91
C SER A 129 25.06 1.75 2.57
N VAL A 130 24.54 0.64 2.04
CA VAL A 130 23.27 0.02 2.50
C VAL A 130 23.42 -1.44 2.93
N GLY A 131 24.64 -1.99 3.02
CA GLY A 131 24.87 -3.28 3.67
C GLY A 131 24.46 -3.24 5.15
N TYR A 132 24.09 -4.38 5.72
CA TYR A 132 23.54 -4.45 7.09
C TYR A 132 24.41 -3.74 8.14
N ALA A 133 25.74 -3.97 8.11
CA ALA A 133 26.65 -3.32 9.05
C ALA A 133 26.72 -1.78 8.84
N ALA A 134 26.65 -1.34 7.58
CA ALA A 134 26.65 0.09 7.24
C ALA A 134 25.33 0.75 7.66
N GLN A 135 24.19 0.15 7.41
CA GLN A 135 22.87 0.65 7.86
C GLN A 135 22.81 0.76 9.37
N ARG A 136 23.28 -0.27 10.08
CA ARG A 136 23.33 -0.26 11.55
C ARG A 136 24.21 0.89 12.07
N SER A 137 25.41 1.06 11.51
CA SER A 137 26.31 2.14 11.90
C SER A 137 25.71 3.51 11.61
N PHE A 138 25.13 3.69 10.43
CA PHE A 138 24.45 4.92 10.02
C PHE A 138 23.29 5.26 10.96
N THR A 139 22.46 4.26 11.30
CA THR A 139 21.35 4.41 12.23
C THR A 139 21.82 4.84 13.61
N GLU A 140 22.80 4.12 14.19
CA GLU A 140 23.30 4.45 15.53
C GLU A 140 23.90 5.86 15.63
N GLN A 141 24.47 6.36 14.53
CA GLN A 141 25.06 7.69 14.49
C GLN A 141 24.03 8.81 14.30
N HIS A 142 22.92 8.55 13.57
CA HIS A 142 22.04 9.60 13.07
C HIS A 142 20.57 9.49 13.55
N LYS A 143 20.21 8.46 14.32
CA LYS A 143 18.82 8.18 14.74
C LYS A 143 18.19 9.23 15.68
N HIS A 144 18.95 10.20 16.15
CA HIS A 144 18.46 11.27 17.02
C HIS A 144 18.31 12.61 16.30
N GLU A 145 19.24 12.94 15.40
CA GLU A 145 19.31 14.25 14.77
C GLU A 145 18.73 14.27 13.34
N CYS A 146 18.81 13.12 12.65
CA CYS A 146 18.42 13.01 11.24
C CYS A 146 17.08 12.29 11.03
N VAL A 147 16.19 12.36 12.00
CA VAL A 147 14.88 11.70 11.96
C VAL A 147 13.74 12.65 12.28
N ASP A 148 12.53 12.23 11.96
CA ASP A 148 11.31 12.95 12.33
C ASP A 148 11.24 13.18 13.84
N TRP A 149 10.70 14.33 14.27
CA TRP A 149 10.55 14.65 15.70
C TRP A 149 9.65 13.67 16.45
N GLY A 150 8.70 13.03 15.75
CA GLY A 150 7.82 12.00 16.29
C GLY A 150 8.38 10.58 16.20
N ALA A 151 9.63 10.42 15.73
CA ALA A 151 10.25 9.12 15.59
C ALA A 151 10.41 8.41 16.94
N HIS A 152 10.10 7.14 16.97
CA HIS A 152 10.23 6.28 18.16
C HIS A 152 10.73 4.91 17.72
N ASP A 153 11.45 4.24 18.60
CA ASP A 153 12.00 2.88 18.38
C ASP A 153 12.78 2.74 17.05
N VAL A 154 13.60 3.76 16.74
CA VAL A 154 14.36 3.80 15.48
C VAL A 154 15.50 2.79 15.52
N ASP A 155 15.46 1.86 14.59
CA ASP A 155 16.47 0.84 14.35
C ASP A 155 16.90 0.81 12.87
N GLU A 156 17.78 -0.09 12.49
CA GLU A 156 18.26 -0.23 11.11
C GLU A 156 17.16 -0.64 10.13
N GLY A 157 16.07 -1.23 10.60
CA GLY A 157 14.92 -1.61 9.76
C GLY A 157 13.90 -0.48 9.56
N SER A 158 13.93 0.55 10.41
CA SER A 158 12.95 1.65 10.41
C SER A 158 13.57 3.03 10.15
N MET A 159 14.89 3.19 10.25
CA MET A 159 15.60 4.46 10.06
C MET A 159 15.19 5.17 8.76
N TRP A 160 15.09 4.46 7.66
CA TRP A 160 14.75 5.00 6.36
C TRP A 160 13.37 5.68 6.35
N TYR A 161 12.42 5.19 7.14
CA TYR A 161 11.06 5.72 7.24
C TYR A 161 11.03 7.07 7.95
N TYR A 162 11.80 7.19 9.04
CA TYR A 162 11.89 8.42 9.82
C TYR A 162 12.92 9.42 9.31
N TYR A 163 13.68 9.06 8.27
CA TYR A 163 14.82 9.82 7.78
C TYR A 163 14.48 11.23 7.32
N ARG A 164 15.13 12.24 7.92
CA ARG A 164 14.97 13.67 7.65
C ARG A 164 16.34 14.33 7.51
N PRO A 165 17.07 14.09 6.40
CA PRO A 165 18.44 14.57 6.25
C PRO A 165 18.57 16.09 6.15
N LEU A 166 17.45 16.80 5.92
CA LEU A 166 17.39 18.25 5.80
C LEU A 166 16.98 18.96 7.10
N ASN A 167 16.79 18.21 8.19
CA ASN A 167 16.49 18.79 9.49
C ASN A 167 17.64 19.66 10.01
N ASP A 168 17.31 20.76 10.69
CA ASP A 168 18.25 21.54 11.45
C ASP A 168 18.95 20.65 12.49
N GLY A 169 20.26 20.62 12.47
CA GLY A 169 21.06 19.77 13.35
C GLY A 169 21.45 18.39 12.79
N CYS A 170 20.86 17.95 11.69
CA CYS A 170 21.31 16.74 11.00
C CYS A 170 22.66 17.00 10.30
N ALA A 171 23.74 16.42 10.81
CA ALA A 171 25.08 16.58 10.28
C ALA A 171 25.55 15.27 9.64
N LEU A 172 25.48 15.18 8.32
CA LEU A 172 25.91 14.03 7.52
C LEU A 172 27.23 14.35 6.81
N ALA A 173 28.24 13.51 6.98
CA ALA A 173 29.48 13.67 6.26
C ALA A 173 29.33 13.28 4.77
N ASP A 174 30.05 13.98 3.88
CA ASP A 174 30.02 13.68 2.44
C ASP A 174 30.47 12.24 2.10
N ALA A 175 31.24 11.62 2.99
CA ALA A 175 31.65 10.23 2.84
C ALA A 175 30.51 9.23 3.12
N GLU A 176 29.51 9.62 3.92
CA GLU A 176 28.41 8.76 4.35
C GLU A 176 27.22 8.80 3.40
N VAL A 177 27.10 9.89 2.61
CA VAL A 177 25.93 10.11 1.75
C VAL A 177 26.30 10.38 0.30
N VAL A 178 25.34 10.20 -0.57
CA VAL A 178 25.34 10.65 -1.96
C VAL A 178 24.26 11.70 -2.11
N LYS A 179 24.62 12.85 -2.67
CA LYS A 179 23.68 13.93 -3.02
C LYS A 179 23.31 13.79 -4.48
N SER A 180 22.09 13.31 -4.74
CA SER A 180 21.54 13.10 -6.08
C SER A 180 20.57 14.23 -6.40
N VAL A 181 20.86 15.03 -7.41
CA VAL A 181 20.00 16.14 -7.84
C VAL A 181 19.01 15.62 -8.88
N ALA A 182 17.74 15.59 -8.51
CA ALA A 182 16.67 15.23 -9.41
C ALA A 182 16.18 16.44 -10.22
N THR A 183 15.96 16.23 -11.52
CA THR A 183 15.11 17.10 -12.33
C THR A 183 13.65 16.70 -12.08
N VAL A 184 12.79 17.68 -11.83
CA VAL A 184 11.40 17.45 -11.48
C VAL A 184 10.50 17.94 -12.60
N ARG A 185 9.55 17.07 -13.02
CA ARG A 185 8.53 17.41 -13.99
C ARG A 185 7.16 16.88 -13.57
N ARG A 186 6.08 17.47 -14.09
CA ARG A 186 4.73 16.90 -13.90
C ARG A 186 4.63 15.61 -14.71
N SER A 187 4.05 14.59 -14.11
CA SER A 187 3.67 13.40 -14.84
C SER A 187 2.51 13.67 -15.81
N SER A 188 2.53 13.03 -16.96
CA SER A 188 1.43 13.03 -17.92
C SER A 188 0.26 12.14 -17.46
N GLU A 189 0.47 11.31 -16.45
CA GLU A 189 -0.47 10.33 -15.93
C GLU A 189 -1.48 10.92 -14.93
N GLN A 190 -1.41 12.22 -14.63
CA GLN A 190 -2.36 12.86 -13.74
C GLN A 190 -3.74 13.03 -14.37
N THR A 191 -4.78 12.55 -13.69
CA THR A 191 -6.19 12.74 -14.07
C THR A 191 -6.91 13.70 -13.13
N THR A 192 -8.10 14.12 -13.54
CA THR A 192 -9.03 14.92 -12.74
C THR A 192 -10.47 14.59 -13.12
N ASP A 193 -11.41 14.85 -12.21
CA ASP A 193 -12.84 14.68 -12.43
C ASP A 193 -13.27 13.25 -12.81
N LYS A 194 -12.48 12.25 -12.38
CA LYS A 194 -12.83 10.84 -12.54
C LYS A 194 -13.81 10.39 -11.45
N TYR A 195 -14.75 9.59 -11.87
CA TYR A 195 -15.74 8.97 -10.99
C TYR A 195 -15.34 7.52 -10.70
N PRO A 196 -15.62 6.97 -9.51
CA PRO A 196 -15.77 5.53 -9.37
C PRO A 196 -16.71 4.97 -10.44
N GLU A 197 -16.47 3.77 -10.90
CA GLU A 197 -17.33 3.12 -11.90
C GLU A 197 -18.69 2.69 -11.28
N TYR A 198 -19.56 3.68 -11.00
CA TYR A 198 -20.84 3.43 -10.32
C TYR A 198 -21.71 2.38 -11.01
N GLN A 199 -21.65 2.28 -12.35
CA GLN A 199 -22.39 1.27 -13.09
C GLN A 199 -21.87 -0.15 -12.83
N LYS A 200 -20.60 -0.30 -12.44
CA LYS A 200 -20.00 -1.58 -12.03
C LYS A 200 -20.23 -1.86 -10.55
N ILE A 201 -20.07 -0.85 -9.68
CA ILE A 201 -20.36 -0.97 -8.24
C ILE A 201 -21.80 -1.43 -8.01
N TRP A 202 -22.76 -0.89 -8.77
CA TRP A 202 -24.18 -1.18 -8.62
C TRP A 202 -24.72 -2.16 -9.66
N GLU A 203 -23.87 -2.94 -10.34
CA GLU A 203 -24.29 -3.80 -11.46
C GLU A 203 -25.29 -4.89 -11.06
N ASP A 204 -25.21 -5.38 -9.82
CA ASP A 204 -26.10 -6.38 -9.24
C ASP A 204 -27.12 -5.78 -8.25
N GLY A 205 -27.14 -4.45 -8.11
CA GLY A 205 -28.02 -3.74 -7.18
C GLY A 205 -27.57 -3.80 -5.72
N ARG A 206 -26.32 -4.20 -5.45
CA ARG A 206 -25.78 -4.32 -4.12
C ARG A 206 -24.48 -3.51 -4.00
N LEU A 207 -24.25 -2.91 -2.85
CA LEU A 207 -22.96 -2.38 -2.45
C LEU A 207 -22.43 -3.26 -1.30
N GLU A 208 -21.43 -4.07 -1.57
CA GLU A 208 -20.78 -4.92 -0.57
C GLU A 208 -19.44 -4.34 -0.14
N VAL A 209 -19.32 -4.02 1.15
CA VAL A 209 -18.15 -3.38 1.75
C VAL A 209 -17.51 -4.30 2.78
N ILE A 210 -16.20 -4.45 2.71
CA ILE A 210 -15.37 -5.05 3.76
C ILE A 210 -14.50 -3.93 4.35
N ALA A 211 -14.69 -3.62 5.64
CA ALA A 211 -13.86 -2.68 6.38
C ALA A 211 -13.04 -3.45 7.43
N ILE A 212 -11.74 -3.52 7.24
CA ILE A 212 -10.81 -4.26 8.10
C ILE A 212 -10.05 -3.26 8.95
N PHE A 213 -10.03 -3.49 10.26
CA PHE A 213 -9.29 -2.67 11.23
C PHE A 213 -8.18 -3.50 11.85
N GLY A 214 -6.93 -3.07 11.65
CA GLY A 214 -5.77 -3.61 12.34
C GLY A 214 -5.65 -2.99 13.74
N LYS A 215 -5.23 -3.78 14.74
CA LYS A 215 -4.87 -3.21 16.04
C LYS A 215 -3.59 -2.37 15.95
N TYR A 216 -3.45 -1.39 16.82
CA TYR A 216 -2.20 -0.66 16.96
C TYR A 216 -1.08 -1.55 17.49
N LYS A 217 -1.42 -2.42 18.44
CA LYS A 217 -0.48 -3.37 19.02
C LYS A 217 -1.02 -4.80 18.91
N ASP A 218 -0.24 -5.68 18.31
CA ASP A 218 -0.59 -7.09 18.20
C ASP A 218 -0.89 -7.70 19.59
N GLY A 219 -1.96 -8.51 19.65
CA GLY A 219 -2.40 -9.13 20.89
C GLY A 219 -3.12 -8.20 21.87
N ALA A 220 -3.31 -6.92 21.57
CA ALA A 220 -4.06 -6.00 22.43
C ALA A 220 -5.51 -6.48 22.62
N THR A 221 -6.00 -6.34 23.88
CA THR A 221 -7.37 -6.73 24.25
C THR A 221 -8.24 -5.54 24.70
N SER A 222 -7.62 -4.41 24.99
CA SER A 222 -8.28 -3.16 25.42
C SER A 222 -7.29 -1.99 25.28
N ASN A 223 -7.81 -0.76 25.35
CA ASN A 223 -7.02 0.48 25.32
C ASN A 223 -6.04 0.55 24.13
N ASP A 224 -6.50 0.13 22.97
CA ASP A 224 -5.75 0.09 21.73
C ASP A 224 -6.43 1.01 20.68
N ALA A 225 -5.62 1.77 19.94
CA ALA A 225 -6.14 2.75 18.98
C ALA A 225 -6.91 2.08 17.84
N GLY A 226 -6.46 0.90 17.35
CA GLY A 226 -7.16 0.14 16.31
C GLY A 226 -8.49 -0.44 16.81
N ILE A 227 -8.53 -0.95 18.05
CA ILE A 227 -9.79 -1.40 18.70
C ILE A 227 -10.75 -0.20 18.84
N SER A 228 -10.24 0.98 19.21
CA SER A 228 -11.03 2.19 19.35
C SER A 228 -11.62 2.64 18.00
N ALA A 229 -10.79 2.63 16.94
CA ALA A 229 -11.24 2.94 15.58
C ALA A 229 -12.32 1.97 15.09
N TYR A 230 -12.14 0.67 15.30
CA TYR A 230 -13.16 -0.34 15.00
C TYR A 230 -14.49 -0.08 15.72
N ASN A 231 -14.43 0.23 17.03
CA ASN A 231 -15.60 0.53 17.83
C ASN A 231 -16.32 1.80 17.35
N GLU A 232 -15.57 2.83 17.00
CA GLU A 232 -16.10 4.08 16.46
C GLU A 232 -16.78 3.85 15.11
N PHE A 233 -16.15 3.10 14.21
CA PHE A 233 -16.76 2.73 12.93
C PHE A 233 -18.06 1.93 13.14
N ALA A 234 -18.08 0.96 14.07
CA ALA A 234 -19.29 0.21 14.41
C ALA A 234 -20.42 1.11 14.95
N ASP A 235 -20.09 2.16 15.73
CA ASP A 235 -21.07 3.14 16.22
C ASP A 235 -21.59 4.04 15.10
N MET A 236 -20.73 4.43 14.16
CA MET A 236 -21.11 5.13 12.92
C MET A 236 -22.06 4.29 12.08
N LEU A 237 -21.74 3.02 11.83
CA LEU A 237 -22.62 2.10 11.12
C LEU A 237 -23.99 1.99 11.81
N ARG A 238 -24.01 1.78 13.12
CA ARG A 238 -25.27 1.74 13.88
C ARG A 238 -26.10 2.99 13.67
N THR A 239 -25.47 4.16 13.70
CA THR A 239 -26.15 5.45 13.53
C THR A 239 -26.69 5.63 12.12
N GLU A 240 -25.91 5.29 11.09
CA GLU A 240 -26.31 5.43 9.70
C GLU A 240 -27.40 4.42 9.33
N PHE A 241 -27.26 3.17 9.74
CA PHE A 241 -28.27 2.13 9.48
C PHE A 241 -29.57 2.37 10.26
N ALA A 242 -29.53 2.98 11.44
CA ALA A 242 -30.75 3.38 12.16
C ALA A 242 -31.60 4.41 11.39
N ARG A 243 -31.00 5.11 10.42
CA ARG A 243 -31.70 6.07 9.54
C ARG A 243 -32.22 5.43 8.25
N ALA A 244 -31.86 4.17 7.99
CA ALA A 244 -32.31 3.48 6.80
C ALA A 244 -33.84 3.33 6.80
N LYS A 245 -34.47 3.55 5.63
CA LYS A 245 -35.92 3.42 5.48
C LYS A 245 -36.39 1.97 5.34
N GLY A 246 -35.48 1.09 4.96
CA GLY A 246 -35.74 -0.33 4.76
C GLY A 246 -35.46 -1.19 5.99
N THR A 247 -35.68 -2.51 5.85
CA THR A 247 -35.33 -3.48 6.89
C THR A 247 -33.83 -3.53 7.08
N VAL A 248 -33.38 -3.42 8.34
CA VAL A 248 -31.99 -3.59 8.73
C VAL A 248 -31.80 -4.92 9.41
N THR A 249 -30.81 -5.69 8.99
CA THR A 249 -30.37 -6.92 9.64
C THR A 249 -28.93 -6.81 10.09
N THR A 250 -28.57 -7.50 11.17
CA THR A 250 -27.21 -7.52 11.69
C THR A 250 -26.72 -8.93 11.97
N THR A 251 -25.44 -9.16 11.84
CA THR A 251 -24.76 -10.38 12.28
C THR A 251 -23.56 -9.96 13.15
N PRO A 252 -23.51 -10.38 14.43
CA PRO A 252 -24.56 -11.09 15.17
C PRO A 252 -25.86 -10.28 15.28
N ALA A 253 -26.96 -10.93 15.60
CA ALA A 253 -28.29 -10.28 15.69
C ALA A 253 -28.32 -9.09 16.69
N SER A 254 -27.44 -9.10 17.67
CA SER A 254 -27.21 -7.98 18.60
C SER A 254 -25.73 -7.64 18.62
N ILE A 255 -25.39 -6.43 18.17
CA ILE A 255 -24.02 -5.92 18.16
C ILE A 255 -23.83 -5.02 19.38
N PRO A 256 -22.85 -5.29 20.26
CA PRO A 256 -22.52 -4.41 21.39
C PRO A 256 -22.17 -3.00 20.94
N ARG A 257 -22.33 -2.01 21.80
CA ARG A 257 -21.98 -0.61 21.47
C ARG A 257 -20.49 -0.45 21.16
N ALA A 258 -19.64 -1.18 21.88
CA ALA A 258 -18.20 -1.28 21.64
C ALA A 258 -17.88 -2.78 21.41
N PRO A 259 -17.99 -3.30 20.19
CA PRO A 259 -17.85 -4.72 19.94
C PRO A 259 -16.43 -5.25 20.21
N GLY A 260 -15.39 -4.47 19.87
CA GLY A 260 -13.99 -4.80 20.13
C GLY A 260 -13.66 -6.26 19.82
N ILE A 261 -12.79 -6.84 20.63
CA ILE A 261 -12.38 -8.25 20.49
C ILE A 261 -13.50 -9.26 20.81
N GLY A 262 -14.56 -8.82 21.51
CA GLY A 262 -15.70 -9.67 21.85
C GLY A 262 -16.63 -9.96 20.66
N ALA A 263 -16.62 -9.10 19.64
CA ALA A 263 -17.33 -9.27 18.38
C ALA A 263 -16.50 -8.70 17.25
N PRO A 264 -15.38 -9.36 16.87
CA PRO A 264 -14.42 -8.85 15.88
C PRO A 264 -14.90 -8.99 14.42
N ASP A 265 -16.06 -9.57 14.19
CA ASP A 265 -16.75 -9.72 12.89
C ASP A 265 -18.20 -9.28 13.08
N ILE A 266 -18.53 -8.13 12.51
CA ILE A 266 -19.91 -7.62 12.53
C ILE A 266 -20.35 -7.28 11.11
N THR A 267 -21.62 -7.52 10.81
CA THR A 267 -22.21 -7.16 9.52
C THR A 267 -23.50 -6.39 9.74
N TYR A 268 -23.67 -5.32 8.99
CA TYR A 268 -24.91 -4.58 8.81
C TYR A 268 -25.38 -4.73 7.38
N GLU A 269 -26.66 -5.02 7.17
CA GLU A 269 -27.27 -5.07 5.85
C GLU A 269 -28.61 -4.33 5.89
N ALA A 270 -28.88 -3.49 4.87
CA ALA A 270 -30.13 -2.75 4.74
C ALA A 270 -30.60 -2.68 3.28
N ALA A 271 -31.91 -2.81 3.10
CA ALA A 271 -32.56 -2.47 1.85
C ALA A 271 -32.66 -0.94 1.72
N LEU A 272 -32.34 -0.42 0.53
CA LEU A 272 -32.49 0.99 0.16
C LEU A 272 -33.87 1.21 -0.49
N GLY A 273 -34.30 2.48 -0.56
CA GLY A 273 -35.66 2.81 -0.98
C GLY A 273 -36.03 2.45 -2.43
N ASP A 274 -35.04 2.18 -3.28
CA ASP A 274 -35.18 1.84 -4.70
C ASP A 274 -34.95 0.34 -4.99
N GLY A 275 -34.91 -0.49 -3.95
CA GLY A 275 -34.71 -1.94 -4.06
C GLY A 275 -33.24 -2.38 -4.03
N LYS A 276 -32.31 -1.45 -4.03
CA LYS A 276 -30.88 -1.76 -3.83
C LYS A 276 -30.60 -2.18 -2.39
N VAL A 277 -29.43 -2.76 -2.16
CA VAL A 277 -28.99 -3.24 -0.86
C VAL A 277 -27.60 -2.72 -0.57
N ILE A 278 -27.38 -2.29 0.67
CA ILE A 278 -26.04 -2.09 1.20
C ILE A 278 -25.72 -3.13 2.26
N LYS A 279 -24.53 -3.72 2.19
CA LYS A 279 -24.00 -4.63 3.20
C LYS A 279 -22.58 -4.20 3.56
N VAL A 280 -22.35 -3.93 4.85
CA VAL A 280 -21.05 -3.56 5.38
C VAL A 280 -20.61 -4.59 6.41
N THR A 281 -19.50 -5.26 6.16
CA THR A 281 -18.85 -6.17 7.11
C THR A 281 -17.63 -5.48 7.67
N ALA A 282 -17.56 -5.31 8.99
CA ALA A 282 -16.38 -4.76 9.66
C ALA A 282 -15.67 -5.89 10.43
N LEU A 283 -14.36 -5.99 10.22
CA LEU A 283 -13.48 -7.02 10.79
C LEU A 283 -12.38 -6.37 11.63
N LEU A 284 -12.10 -6.93 12.80
CA LEU A 284 -10.98 -6.53 13.67
C LEU A 284 -9.94 -7.64 13.70
N VAL A 285 -8.68 -7.29 13.40
CA VAL A 285 -7.54 -8.24 13.39
C VAL A 285 -6.32 -7.63 14.10
N ASP A 286 -5.31 -8.41 14.43
CA ASP A 286 -4.02 -7.88 14.88
C ASP A 286 -3.31 -7.19 13.69
N ASN A 287 -2.95 -7.95 12.69
CA ASN A 287 -2.49 -7.49 11.38
C ASN A 287 -2.88 -8.51 10.32
N ILE A 288 -2.89 -8.12 9.04
CA ILE A 288 -3.34 -9.00 7.96
C ILE A 288 -2.36 -10.16 7.73
N GLY A 289 -1.06 -9.88 7.78
CA GLY A 289 -0.03 -10.88 7.51
C GLY A 289 -0.08 -12.06 8.47
N ALA A 290 -0.31 -11.77 9.75
CA ALA A 290 -0.40 -12.75 10.84
C ALA A 290 -1.86 -13.02 11.29
N ALA A 291 -2.85 -12.63 10.49
CA ALA A 291 -4.25 -12.87 10.83
C ALA A 291 -4.56 -14.38 10.99
N PRO A 292 -5.47 -14.74 11.92
CA PRO A 292 -5.81 -16.13 12.15
C PRO A 292 -6.57 -16.73 10.94
N GLU A 293 -6.50 -18.05 10.80
CA GLU A 293 -7.17 -18.80 9.72
C GLU A 293 -8.69 -18.53 9.63
N SER A 294 -9.32 -18.18 10.76
CA SER A 294 -10.72 -17.76 10.77
C SER A 294 -10.97 -16.48 9.98
N PHE A 295 -10.04 -15.54 10.04
CA PHE A 295 -10.06 -14.33 9.21
C PHE A 295 -9.84 -14.71 7.74
N ASP A 296 -8.85 -15.54 7.44
CA ASP A 296 -8.53 -15.94 6.07
C ASP A 296 -9.76 -16.57 5.39
N ARG A 297 -10.40 -17.55 6.05
CA ARG A 297 -11.63 -18.16 5.56
C ARG A 297 -12.78 -17.13 5.39
N ARG A 298 -12.90 -16.19 6.31
CA ARG A 298 -13.93 -15.15 6.23
C ARG A 298 -13.70 -14.21 5.05
N TYR A 299 -12.44 -13.77 4.90
CA TYR A 299 -12.03 -12.89 3.80
C TYR A 299 -12.15 -13.55 2.43
N GLU A 300 -11.76 -14.83 2.31
CA GLU A 300 -11.98 -15.63 1.10
C GLU A 300 -13.46 -15.71 0.65
N VAL A 301 -14.39 -15.70 1.59
CA VAL A 301 -15.83 -15.71 1.28
C VAL A 301 -16.34 -14.35 0.86
N LEU A 302 -15.84 -13.28 1.47
CA LEU A 302 -16.32 -11.91 1.26
C LEU A 302 -15.69 -11.25 0.02
N SER A 303 -14.40 -11.45 -0.20
CA SER A 303 -13.64 -10.73 -1.24
C SER A 303 -14.15 -10.92 -2.68
N PRO A 304 -14.76 -12.07 -3.08
CA PRO A 304 -15.24 -12.24 -4.45
C PRO A 304 -16.46 -11.39 -4.83
N THR A 305 -17.15 -10.79 -3.88
CA THR A 305 -18.35 -9.99 -4.11
C THR A 305 -18.24 -8.57 -3.57
N ALA A 306 -17.13 -8.24 -2.92
CA ALA A 306 -16.93 -6.90 -2.40
C ALA A 306 -16.69 -5.90 -3.53
N ASP A 307 -17.34 -4.73 -3.43
CA ASP A 307 -17.08 -3.56 -4.27
C ASP A 307 -16.02 -2.65 -3.65
N LEU A 308 -15.97 -2.62 -2.31
CA LEU A 308 -14.97 -1.90 -1.53
C LEU A 308 -14.31 -2.81 -0.50
N ILE A 309 -12.99 -2.84 -0.52
CA ILE A 309 -12.17 -3.46 0.51
C ILE A 309 -11.31 -2.36 1.14
N ALA A 310 -11.69 -1.93 2.34
CA ALA A 310 -10.97 -0.91 3.10
C ALA A 310 -10.14 -1.57 4.21
N TYR A 311 -8.84 -1.37 4.21
CA TYR A 311 -7.96 -1.72 5.30
C TYR A 311 -7.55 -0.46 6.05
N ASN A 312 -7.69 -0.48 7.37
CA ASN A 312 -7.38 0.60 8.30
C ASN A 312 -6.38 0.10 9.33
N GLY A 313 -5.15 0.59 9.31
CA GLY A 313 -4.12 0.13 10.25
C GLY A 313 -2.71 0.40 9.78
N HIS A 314 -1.74 -0.25 10.41
CA HIS A 314 -0.35 -0.15 9.99
C HIS A 314 -0.16 -0.65 8.55
N ALA A 315 0.57 0.08 7.73
CA ALA A 315 0.94 -0.40 6.39
C ALA A 315 1.86 -1.63 6.45
N GLY A 316 2.63 -1.78 7.52
CA GLY A 316 3.56 -2.90 7.71
C GLY A 316 4.60 -2.96 6.60
N LEU A 317 5.07 -1.80 6.13
CA LEU A 317 6.01 -1.66 5.01
C LEU A 317 5.54 -2.44 3.77
N GLY A 318 4.24 -2.36 3.47
CA GLY A 318 3.59 -3.05 2.36
C GLY A 318 3.20 -4.50 2.64
N GLN A 319 3.57 -5.11 3.76
CA GLN A 319 3.21 -6.50 4.06
C GLN A 319 1.69 -6.70 4.12
N ASN A 320 0.96 -5.76 4.72
CA ASN A 320 -0.49 -5.85 4.82
C ASN A 320 -1.19 -5.66 3.46
N VAL A 321 -0.64 -4.82 2.58
CA VAL A 321 -1.13 -4.67 1.19
C VAL A 321 -0.99 -5.99 0.44
N ARG A 322 0.21 -6.58 0.45
CA ARG A 322 0.47 -7.87 -0.19
C ARG A 322 -0.35 -9.02 0.40
N ALA A 323 -0.51 -9.02 1.73
CA ALA A 323 -1.30 -10.05 2.40
C ALA A 323 -2.78 -10.04 1.98
N LEU A 324 -3.39 -8.87 1.80
CA LEU A 324 -4.76 -8.77 1.27
C LEU A 324 -4.85 -9.33 -0.14
N ALA A 325 -3.87 -9.04 -1.01
CA ALA A 325 -3.83 -9.58 -2.36
C ALA A 325 -3.77 -11.12 -2.37
N GLN A 326 -2.95 -11.70 -1.49
CA GLN A 326 -2.72 -13.15 -1.42
C GLN A 326 -3.83 -13.93 -0.75
N LYS A 327 -4.50 -13.36 0.26
CA LYS A 327 -5.54 -14.02 1.05
C LYS A 327 -6.94 -13.90 0.43
N GLY A 328 -7.15 -12.99 -0.51
CA GLY A 328 -8.42 -12.80 -1.20
C GLY A 328 -8.67 -13.85 -2.28
N ARG A 329 -9.94 -13.98 -2.67
CA ARG A 329 -10.36 -14.67 -3.90
C ARG A 329 -10.94 -13.66 -4.86
N TRP A 330 -10.52 -13.77 -6.11
CA TRP A 330 -10.84 -12.79 -7.14
C TRP A 330 -11.67 -13.42 -8.26
N LYS A 331 -12.57 -12.66 -8.86
CA LYS A 331 -13.41 -13.10 -9.97
C LYS A 331 -13.08 -12.30 -11.23
N THR A 332 -13.18 -12.95 -12.38
CA THR A 332 -13.13 -12.29 -13.69
C THR A 332 -14.24 -11.25 -13.80
N GLY A 333 -13.89 -10.05 -14.27
CA GLY A 333 -14.82 -8.94 -14.51
C GLY A 333 -15.35 -8.25 -13.26
N GLN A 334 -14.97 -8.66 -12.05
CA GLN A 334 -15.40 -8.02 -10.82
C GLN A 334 -14.63 -6.70 -10.63
N TYR A 335 -15.33 -5.59 -10.66
CA TYR A 335 -14.78 -4.29 -10.31
C TYR A 335 -14.70 -4.13 -8.79
N GLN A 336 -13.56 -3.65 -8.30
CA GLN A 336 -13.30 -3.48 -6.87
C GLN A 336 -12.41 -2.26 -6.62
N VAL A 337 -12.74 -1.51 -5.58
CA VAL A 337 -11.89 -0.45 -5.06
C VAL A 337 -11.23 -0.91 -3.76
N PHE A 338 -9.92 -0.75 -3.68
CA PHE A 338 -9.13 -1.03 -2.48
C PHE A 338 -8.77 0.28 -1.81
N PHE A 339 -9.18 0.48 -0.57
CA PHE A 339 -8.72 1.59 0.23
C PHE A 339 -7.69 1.10 1.26
N MET A 340 -6.43 1.41 1.02
CA MET A 340 -5.32 1.06 1.89
C MET A 340 -5.01 2.22 2.82
N ASN A 341 -5.83 2.39 3.86
CA ASN A 341 -5.74 3.48 4.82
C ASN A 341 -4.69 3.19 5.90
N GLY A 342 -3.47 3.50 5.59
CA GLY A 342 -2.29 3.32 6.44
C GLY A 342 -1.19 4.29 6.06
N CYS A 343 -0.12 4.33 6.85
CA CYS A 343 0.99 5.25 6.64
C CYS A 343 1.67 5.02 5.28
N ASP A 344 1.73 6.05 4.44
CA ASP A 344 2.48 6.08 3.18
C ASP A 344 2.18 4.89 2.25
N THR A 345 0.93 4.40 2.26
CA THR A 345 0.57 3.19 1.49
C THR A 345 0.78 3.36 0.00
N PHE A 346 0.80 4.58 -0.54
CA PHE A 346 1.17 4.83 -1.93
C PHE A 346 2.58 4.33 -2.27
N ALA A 347 3.53 4.41 -1.33
CA ALA A 347 4.90 3.92 -1.54
C ALA A 347 4.99 2.39 -1.70
N TYR A 348 3.96 1.67 -1.23
CA TYR A 348 3.98 0.21 -1.08
C TYR A 348 2.94 -0.52 -1.93
N VAL A 349 2.19 0.17 -2.76
CA VAL A 349 1.34 -0.47 -3.76
C VAL A 349 2.27 -1.22 -4.68
N ASP A 350 2.21 -2.55 -4.65
CA ASP A 350 2.99 -3.38 -5.56
C ASP A 350 2.08 -3.97 -6.64
N GLY A 351 2.66 -4.38 -7.75
CA GLY A 351 1.94 -4.99 -8.86
C GLY A 351 1.32 -6.37 -8.56
N THR A 352 1.39 -6.89 -7.33
CA THR A 352 0.92 -8.24 -7.00
C THR A 352 -0.57 -8.41 -7.29
N LEU A 353 -1.39 -7.45 -6.83
CA LEU A 353 -2.83 -7.52 -7.04
C LEU A 353 -3.19 -7.21 -8.50
N ALA A 354 -2.57 -6.19 -9.09
CA ALA A 354 -2.74 -5.87 -10.52
C ALA A 354 -2.39 -7.08 -11.40
N GLY A 355 -1.24 -7.71 -11.18
CA GLY A 355 -0.85 -8.94 -11.89
C GLY A 355 -1.84 -10.09 -11.70
N THR A 356 -2.39 -10.27 -10.49
CA THR A 356 -3.43 -11.27 -10.23
C THR A 356 -4.72 -10.95 -11.01
N ARG A 357 -5.11 -9.68 -11.06
CA ARG A 357 -6.29 -9.22 -11.81
C ARG A 357 -6.09 -9.39 -13.31
N ALA A 358 -4.95 -8.99 -13.85
CA ALA A 358 -4.59 -9.17 -15.26
C ALA A 358 -4.64 -10.65 -15.68
N ALA A 359 -4.15 -11.55 -14.85
CA ALA A 359 -4.20 -12.98 -15.12
C ALA A 359 -5.63 -13.55 -15.21
N LEU A 360 -6.58 -12.93 -14.51
CA LEU A 360 -8.00 -13.32 -14.53
C LEU A 360 -8.81 -12.64 -15.64
N ASN A 361 -8.33 -11.49 -16.13
CA ASN A 361 -9.04 -10.64 -17.07
C ASN A 361 -8.17 -10.41 -18.32
N PRO A 362 -8.25 -11.28 -19.34
CA PRO A 362 -7.41 -11.14 -20.55
C PRO A 362 -7.62 -9.84 -21.34
N ASP A 363 -8.73 -9.14 -21.10
CA ASP A 363 -9.04 -7.83 -21.66
C ASP A 363 -8.51 -6.65 -20.83
N ASP A 364 -7.75 -6.95 -19.77
CA ASP A 364 -7.17 -6.01 -18.83
C ASP A 364 -5.70 -6.41 -18.55
N PRO A 365 -4.79 -6.16 -19.48
CA PRO A 365 -3.39 -6.57 -19.32
C PRO A 365 -2.65 -5.79 -18.22
N THR A 366 -3.15 -4.62 -17.83
CA THR A 366 -2.59 -3.80 -16.76
C THR A 366 -3.12 -4.19 -15.38
N GLY A 367 -4.30 -4.84 -15.31
CA GLY A 367 -4.97 -5.20 -14.07
C GLY A 367 -5.67 -4.03 -13.38
N THR A 368 -5.81 -2.87 -14.05
CA THR A 368 -6.40 -1.64 -13.50
C THR A 368 -7.86 -1.43 -13.89
N LYS A 369 -8.29 -1.95 -15.05
CA LYS A 369 -9.66 -1.81 -15.58
C LYS A 369 -10.78 -2.25 -14.61
N TYR A 370 -10.48 -3.21 -13.77
CA TYR A 370 -11.42 -3.75 -12.77
C TYR A 370 -10.96 -3.50 -11.34
N MET A 371 -9.96 -2.63 -11.16
CA MET A 371 -9.39 -2.41 -9.85
C MET A 371 -8.83 -1.00 -9.72
N GLU A 372 -9.14 -0.36 -8.62
CA GLU A 372 -8.58 0.93 -8.26
C GLU A 372 -8.01 0.88 -6.83
N PHE A 373 -6.91 1.58 -6.63
CA PHE A 373 -6.32 1.75 -5.32
C PHE A 373 -6.48 3.17 -4.81
N VAL A 374 -7.12 3.30 -3.64
CA VAL A 374 -7.09 4.52 -2.83
C VAL A 374 -6.03 4.33 -1.75
N THR A 375 -5.08 5.24 -1.68
CA THR A 375 -3.91 5.16 -0.80
C THR A 375 -3.61 6.50 -0.15
N ASN A 376 -2.73 6.49 0.84
CA ASN A 376 -2.26 7.68 1.55
C ASN A 376 -0.80 7.97 1.17
N ALA A 377 -0.50 9.21 0.82
CA ALA A 377 0.88 9.68 0.62
C ALA A 377 1.54 10.14 1.93
N MET A 378 0.76 10.29 2.99
CA MET A 378 1.23 10.69 4.32
C MET A 378 0.74 9.70 5.38
N PRO A 379 1.31 9.73 6.61
CA PRO A 379 0.83 8.92 7.70
C PRO A 379 -0.67 9.08 7.95
N SER A 380 -1.40 7.97 8.10
CA SER A 380 -2.79 7.92 8.52
C SER A 380 -2.87 7.66 10.03
N PHE A 381 -3.81 8.33 10.70
CA PHE A 381 -4.00 8.20 12.13
C PHE A 381 -5.19 7.31 12.46
N PHE A 382 -5.07 6.42 13.42
CA PHE A 382 -6.16 5.54 13.85
C PHE A 382 -7.46 6.30 14.19
N THR A 383 -7.34 7.53 14.67
CA THR A 383 -8.49 8.38 15.01
C THR A 383 -9.25 8.92 13.81
N SER A 384 -8.64 9.01 12.63
CA SER A 384 -9.27 9.47 11.38
C SER A 384 -9.77 8.32 10.49
N MET A 385 -9.26 7.10 10.69
CA MET A 385 -9.60 5.93 9.87
C MET A 385 -11.11 5.62 9.77
N PRO A 386 -11.91 5.71 10.85
CA PRO A 386 -13.35 5.47 10.76
C PRO A 386 -14.05 6.44 9.82
N GLU A 387 -13.73 7.74 9.92
CA GLU A 387 -14.31 8.79 9.08
C GLU A 387 -13.86 8.66 7.62
N ALA A 388 -12.59 8.34 7.39
CA ALA A 388 -12.07 8.12 6.05
C ALA A 388 -12.78 6.96 5.35
N SER A 389 -12.93 5.81 6.02
CA SER A 389 -13.70 4.67 5.49
C SER A 389 -15.17 5.04 5.25
N ARG A 390 -15.78 5.79 6.16
CA ARG A 390 -17.15 6.28 6.00
C ARG A 390 -17.30 7.21 4.80
N ALA A 391 -16.31 8.06 4.53
CA ALA A 391 -16.34 8.98 3.40
C ALA A 391 -16.38 8.23 2.06
N ILE A 392 -15.57 7.19 1.89
CA ILE A 392 -15.60 6.35 0.69
C ILE A 392 -16.96 5.63 0.54
N VAL A 393 -17.45 5.01 1.61
CA VAL A 393 -18.78 4.34 1.60
C VAL A 393 -19.89 5.31 1.22
N LYS A 394 -19.90 6.53 1.78
CA LYS A 394 -20.87 7.57 1.42
C LYS A 394 -20.73 8.00 -0.03
N GLY A 395 -19.50 8.12 -0.53
CA GLY A 395 -19.26 8.40 -1.94
C GLY A 395 -19.96 7.36 -2.83
N PHE A 396 -19.76 6.08 -2.57
CA PHE A 396 -20.37 5.00 -3.35
C PHE A 396 -21.89 4.91 -3.21
N LEU A 397 -22.43 5.31 -2.06
CA LEU A 397 -23.87 5.44 -1.83
C LEU A 397 -24.51 6.63 -2.57
N SER A 398 -23.69 7.57 -3.05
CA SER A 398 -24.20 8.78 -3.71
C SER A 398 -24.55 8.56 -5.19
N TYR A 399 -25.01 7.36 -5.56
CA TYR A 399 -25.29 6.99 -6.95
C TYR A 399 -26.41 7.81 -7.61
N GLU A 400 -27.31 8.42 -6.84
CA GLU A 400 -28.32 9.37 -7.37
C GLU A 400 -27.71 10.74 -7.69
N GLN A 401 -26.63 11.09 -7.01
CA GLN A 401 -25.84 12.31 -7.20
C GLN A 401 -24.36 11.95 -7.17
N PRO A 402 -23.86 11.28 -8.22
CA PRO A 402 -22.52 10.71 -8.25
C PRO A 402 -21.43 11.72 -7.95
N MET A 403 -20.47 11.33 -7.15
CA MET A 403 -19.33 12.13 -6.73
C MET A 403 -18.07 11.68 -7.46
N THR A 404 -17.21 12.62 -7.88
CA THR A 404 -15.84 12.30 -8.31
C THR A 404 -14.99 11.88 -7.11
N TYR A 405 -13.83 11.26 -7.38
CA TYR A 405 -12.90 10.91 -6.31
C TYR A 405 -12.48 12.12 -5.49
N GLU A 406 -12.20 13.26 -6.12
CA GLU A 406 -11.83 14.49 -5.42
C GLU A 406 -12.97 15.02 -4.53
N GLN A 407 -14.23 14.79 -4.91
CA GLN A 407 -15.38 15.14 -4.07
C GLN A 407 -15.50 14.22 -2.87
N ILE A 408 -15.27 12.93 -3.06
CA ILE A 408 -15.27 11.92 -1.99
C ILE A 408 -14.14 12.22 -0.99
N PHE A 409 -12.94 12.50 -1.47
CA PHE A 409 -11.76 12.77 -0.64
C PHE A 409 -11.87 14.02 0.22
N LYS A 410 -12.77 14.96 -0.08
CA LYS A 410 -13.07 16.09 0.82
C LYS A 410 -13.60 15.67 2.20
N GLY A 411 -14.10 14.44 2.31
CA GLY A 411 -14.52 13.83 3.57
C GLY A 411 -13.40 13.16 4.37
N ILE A 412 -12.16 13.20 3.88
CA ILE A 412 -10.99 12.58 4.52
C ILE A 412 -10.05 13.68 5.02
N ASP A 413 -9.31 13.42 6.09
CA ASP A 413 -8.36 14.39 6.63
C ASP A 413 -7.30 14.76 5.57
N ARG A 414 -7.20 16.06 5.29
CA ARG A 414 -6.26 16.59 4.30
C ARG A 414 -4.78 16.31 4.63
N ALA A 415 -4.47 16.08 5.91
CA ALA A 415 -3.11 15.75 6.34
C ALA A 415 -2.65 14.39 5.79
N GLU A 416 -3.57 13.48 5.52
CA GLU A 416 -3.28 12.14 5.00
C GLU A 416 -2.91 12.11 3.51
N VAL A 417 -3.23 13.17 2.76
CA VAL A 417 -2.92 13.30 1.32
C VAL A 417 -3.37 12.06 0.54
N VAL A 418 -4.71 11.87 0.53
CA VAL A 418 -5.31 10.69 -0.12
C VAL A 418 -5.35 10.86 -1.63
N LEU A 419 -5.15 9.77 -2.33
CA LEU A 419 -5.15 9.68 -3.78
C LEU A 419 -5.72 8.36 -4.27
N VAL A 420 -6.12 8.31 -5.54
CA VAL A 420 -6.52 7.08 -6.24
C VAL A 420 -5.60 6.84 -7.43
N THR A 421 -5.35 5.58 -7.75
CA THR A 421 -4.67 5.11 -8.96
C THR A 421 -5.49 3.99 -9.60
N GLY A 422 -5.38 3.80 -10.92
CA GLY A 422 -6.14 2.82 -11.69
C GLY A 422 -7.47 3.35 -12.22
N GLU A 423 -7.72 4.66 -12.11
CA GLU A 423 -8.97 5.31 -12.57
C GLU A 423 -8.87 5.89 -13.99
N GLU A 424 -7.76 5.71 -14.69
CA GLU A 424 -7.51 6.28 -16.02
C GLU A 424 -8.53 5.84 -17.06
N ASP A 425 -8.92 4.59 -17.03
CA ASP A 425 -9.87 4.00 -17.98
C ASP A 425 -11.34 4.12 -17.53
N ASN A 426 -11.62 4.78 -16.39
CA ASN A 426 -12.97 5.01 -15.91
C ASN A 426 -13.79 5.79 -16.91
N VAL A 427 -14.92 5.21 -17.29
CA VAL A 427 -15.82 5.76 -18.32
C VAL A 427 -17.13 6.29 -17.76
N TYR A 428 -17.41 6.04 -16.49
CA TYR A 428 -18.67 6.48 -15.88
C TYR A 428 -18.91 7.98 -16.05
N ARG A 429 -20.16 8.33 -16.32
CA ARG A 429 -20.65 9.70 -16.35
C ARG A 429 -22.03 9.75 -15.69
N PRO A 430 -22.36 10.84 -14.95
CA PRO A 430 -23.70 11.01 -14.38
C PRO A 430 -24.79 10.84 -15.45
N GLY A 431 -25.82 10.04 -15.13
CA GLY A 431 -26.90 9.70 -16.05
C GLY A 431 -26.71 8.39 -16.82
N MET A 432 -25.55 7.74 -16.71
CA MET A 432 -25.40 6.36 -17.19
C MET A 432 -26.28 5.41 -16.36
N PRO A 433 -26.94 4.41 -17.00
CA PRO A 433 -27.68 3.42 -16.24
C PRO A 433 -26.76 2.68 -15.28
N LEU A 434 -27.18 2.59 -14.02
CA LEU A 434 -26.56 1.71 -13.04
C LEU A 434 -27.06 0.31 -13.37
N GLY A 435 -26.16 -0.62 -13.62
CA GLY A 435 -26.40 -1.91 -14.22
C GLY A 435 -27.75 -2.55 -13.90
N ASN A 436 -28.32 -3.14 -14.92
CA ASN A 436 -29.32 -4.19 -14.81
C ASN A 436 -28.72 -5.40 -15.53
N ARG A 437 -28.25 -6.39 -14.79
CA ARG A 437 -28.11 -7.72 -15.36
C ARG A 437 -29.45 -8.39 -15.40
#